data_1431c957003e84cd8d45992aaa08a6f5
#
_entry.id   1431c957003e84cd8d45992aaa08a6f5
#
_cell.length_a   1.000
_cell.length_b   1.000
_cell.length_c   1.000
_cell.angle_alpha   90.00
_cell.angle_beta   90.00
_cell.angle_gamma   90.00
#
_symmetry.space_group_name_H-M   'P 1'
#
loop_
_entity.id
_entity.type
_entity.pdbx_description
1 polymer ?
#
loop_
_entity_poly.entity_id
_entity_poly.type
_entity_poly.pdbx_seq_one_letter_code
_entity_poly.pdbx_strand_id
1 'polypeptide(L)'
;GNGQFAGSDYGLRSPDNLDWSDNGKILIQEDRSTSPPEDFGGTSGEETSIWELDPNTSTLTRVAQVDRSALPEGQTDSQPDDLGNWETSGILDVSDLFGEASGTRFIFGTQAHSLEDGIIADAELVQGGQLAFLTTETTI
;
A
#
# COMPACT_ATOMS: atom_id res chain seq x y z
N GLY A 1 -10.46 -12.71 0.58
CA GLY A 1 -9.13 -13.04 1.03
C GLY A 1 -9.03 -14.53 1.26
N ASN A 2 -8.17 -15.21 0.57
CA ASN A 2 -8.02 -16.67 0.54
C ASN A 2 -7.41 -17.25 1.82
N GLY A 3 -7.86 -16.83 3.00
CA GLY A 3 -7.31 -17.29 4.26
C GLY A 3 -5.89 -16.80 4.55
N GLN A 4 -5.46 -15.76 3.91
CA GLN A 4 -4.13 -15.16 4.09
C GLN A 4 -4.00 -14.40 5.41
N PHE A 5 -5.10 -14.12 6.06
CA PHE A 5 -5.15 -13.30 7.27
C PHE A 5 -5.85 -14.04 8.38
N ALA A 6 -5.40 -13.79 9.59
CA ALA A 6 -5.90 -14.41 10.81
C ALA A 6 -6.85 -13.47 11.57
N GLY A 7 -7.73 -12.80 11.01
CA GLY A 7 -8.64 -11.88 11.70
C GLY A 7 -10.00 -11.81 11.02
N SER A 8 -10.95 -11.14 11.65
CA SER A 8 -12.28 -10.90 11.09
C SER A 8 -12.28 -9.82 10.02
N ASP A 9 -11.26 -8.95 9.96
CA ASP A 9 -11.11 -7.85 9.00
C ASP A 9 -10.19 -8.20 7.83
N TYR A 10 -9.98 -9.48 7.58
CA TYR A 10 -9.16 -9.90 6.46
C TYR A 10 -9.86 -9.65 5.12
N GLY A 11 -9.06 -9.39 4.09
CA GLY A 11 -9.51 -9.00 2.77
C GLY A 11 -9.30 -7.51 2.51
N LEU A 12 -9.69 -7.10 1.33
CA LEU A 12 -9.57 -5.71 0.88
C LEU A 12 -10.45 -4.78 1.72
N ARG A 13 -9.86 -3.72 2.24
CA ARG A 13 -10.52 -2.70 3.05
C ARG A 13 -10.31 -1.34 2.40
N SER A 14 -11.34 -0.51 2.42
CA SER A 14 -11.25 0.91 1.98
C SER A 14 -10.45 1.08 0.67
N PRO A 15 -10.83 0.42 -0.44
CA PRO A 15 -10.12 0.56 -1.70
C PRO A 15 -10.27 1.99 -2.25
N ASP A 16 -9.16 2.56 -2.70
CA ASP A 16 -9.14 3.93 -3.25
C ASP A 16 -8.52 3.98 -4.65
N ASN A 17 -7.26 3.61 -4.80
CA ASN A 17 -6.57 3.65 -6.08
C ASN A 17 -6.48 2.27 -6.71
N LEU A 18 -6.54 2.22 -8.03
CA LEU A 18 -6.35 0.98 -8.77
C LEU A 18 -5.65 1.21 -10.11
N ASP A 19 -4.98 0.17 -10.59
CA ASP A 19 -4.47 0.08 -11.96
C ASP A 19 -4.83 -1.28 -12.56
N TRP A 20 -5.33 -1.28 -13.78
CA TRP A 20 -5.68 -2.50 -14.52
C TRP A 20 -4.64 -2.76 -15.59
N SER A 21 -3.69 -3.62 -15.31
CA SER A 21 -2.61 -3.95 -16.20
C SER A 21 -3.06 -4.74 -17.42
N ASP A 22 -2.31 -4.63 -18.52
CA ASP A 22 -2.59 -5.35 -19.77
C ASP A 22 -2.46 -6.89 -19.63
N ASN A 23 -1.84 -7.38 -18.56
CA ASN A 23 -1.85 -8.80 -18.20
C ASN A 23 -3.20 -9.30 -17.65
N GLY A 24 -4.19 -8.40 -17.53
CA GLY A 24 -5.55 -8.70 -17.05
C GLY A 24 -5.70 -8.73 -15.52
N LYS A 25 -4.67 -8.36 -14.77
CA LYS A 25 -4.73 -8.23 -13.32
C LYS A 25 -5.04 -6.80 -12.91
N ILE A 26 -5.66 -6.64 -11.75
CA ILE A 26 -6.00 -5.33 -11.18
C ILE A 26 -5.24 -5.19 -9.86
N LEU A 27 -4.38 -4.18 -9.76
CA LEU A 27 -3.75 -3.79 -8.50
C LEU A 27 -4.65 -2.77 -7.81
N ILE A 28 -4.89 -2.96 -6.51
CA ILE A 28 -5.80 -2.14 -5.70
C ILE A 28 -5.06 -1.72 -4.44
N GLN A 29 -5.08 -0.42 -4.15
CA GLN A 29 -4.48 0.16 -2.96
C GLN A 29 -5.55 0.49 -1.93
N GLU A 30 -5.24 0.17 -0.68
CA GLU A 30 -6.04 0.58 0.47
C GLU A 30 -5.66 1.99 0.90
N ASP A 31 -6.66 2.82 1.18
CA ASP A 31 -6.55 4.13 1.81
C ASP A 31 -7.54 4.20 2.96
N ARG A 32 -7.06 4.48 4.18
CA ARG A 32 -7.90 4.58 5.34
C ARG A 32 -8.73 5.87 5.32
N SER A 33 -9.91 5.81 4.76
CA SER A 33 -10.89 6.90 4.79
C SER A 33 -12.03 6.68 5.80
N THR A 34 -11.92 5.64 6.62
CA THR A 34 -12.97 5.28 7.59
C THR A 34 -12.99 6.22 8.80
N SER A 35 -14.18 6.44 9.35
CA SER A 35 -14.38 7.16 10.58
C SER A 35 -15.35 6.39 11.49
N PRO A 36 -14.95 5.98 12.67
CA PRO A 36 -13.66 6.29 13.30
C PRO A 36 -12.48 5.50 12.69
N PRO A 37 -11.25 6.00 12.79
CA PRO A 37 -10.06 5.37 12.21
C PRO A 37 -9.80 3.94 12.67
N GLU A 38 -10.16 3.63 13.91
CA GLU A 38 -10.03 2.29 14.50
C GLU A 38 -10.86 1.22 13.78
N ASP A 39 -11.85 1.59 13.00
CA ASP A 39 -12.64 0.65 12.21
C ASP A 39 -11.84 0.03 11.06
N PHE A 40 -10.75 0.67 10.64
CA PHE A 40 -9.90 0.14 9.57
C PHE A 40 -9.08 -1.08 10.03
N GLY A 41 -8.36 -0.95 11.13
CA GLY A 41 -7.40 -1.95 11.60
C GLY A 41 -7.74 -2.55 12.97
N GLY A 42 -8.81 -2.10 13.62
CA GLY A 42 -9.08 -2.39 15.02
C GLY A 42 -9.23 -3.87 15.37
N THR A 43 -9.70 -4.69 14.44
CA THR A 43 -9.83 -6.14 14.66
C THR A 43 -8.65 -6.93 14.14
N SER A 44 -8.14 -6.60 12.95
CA SER A 44 -7.02 -7.33 12.33
C SER A 44 -5.66 -6.88 12.85
N GLY A 45 -5.53 -5.64 13.28
CA GLY A 45 -4.25 -5.04 13.65
C GLY A 45 -3.32 -4.82 12.45
N GLU A 46 -3.86 -4.72 11.25
CA GLU A 46 -3.08 -4.70 10.01
C GLU A 46 -3.05 -3.31 9.37
N GLU A 47 -1.87 -2.92 8.87
CA GLU A 47 -1.65 -1.72 8.09
C GLU A 47 -2.25 -1.81 6.68
N THR A 48 -2.27 -0.71 5.94
CA THR A 48 -2.72 -0.65 4.56
C THR A 48 -1.90 -1.55 3.65
N SER A 49 -2.55 -2.06 2.62
CA SER A 49 -1.98 -3.07 1.74
C SER A 49 -2.22 -2.73 0.27
N ILE A 50 -1.41 -3.33 -0.60
CA ILE A 50 -1.66 -3.41 -2.03
C ILE A 50 -2.12 -4.83 -2.33
N TRP A 51 -3.19 -4.94 -3.08
CA TRP A 51 -3.83 -6.20 -3.44
C TRP A 51 -3.79 -6.42 -4.95
N GLU A 52 -3.65 -7.66 -5.38
CA GLU A 52 -3.86 -8.09 -6.75
C GLU A 52 -5.18 -8.86 -6.86
N LEU A 53 -6.06 -8.43 -7.75
CA LEU A 53 -7.28 -9.13 -8.11
C LEU A 53 -7.10 -9.76 -9.49
N ASP A 54 -7.30 -11.07 -9.58
CA ASP A 54 -7.51 -11.76 -10.85
C ASP A 54 -9.02 -11.85 -11.13
N PRO A 55 -9.55 -11.07 -12.06
CA PRO A 55 -10.99 -11.07 -12.35
C PRO A 55 -11.48 -12.38 -12.98
N ASN A 56 -10.60 -13.16 -13.64
CA ASN A 56 -10.98 -14.42 -14.27
C ASN A 56 -11.26 -15.54 -13.26
N THR A 57 -10.51 -15.53 -12.16
CA THR A 57 -10.63 -16.53 -11.08
C THR A 57 -11.31 -15.98 -9.84
N SER A 58 -11.58 -14.67 -9.80
CA SER A 58 -12.06 -13.96 -8.62
C SER A 58 -11.12 -14.15 -7.40
N THR A 59 -9.82 -14.32 -7.67
CA THR A 59 -8.81 -14.47 -6.63
C THR A 59 -8.28 -13.11 -6.24
N LEU A 60 -8.29 -12.81 -4.95
CA LEU A 60 -7.70 -11.62 -4.35
C LEU A 60 -6.51 -12.01 -3.49
N THR A 61 -5.34 -11.42 -3.77
CA THR A 61 -4.08 -11.73 -3.10
C THR A 61 -3.43 -10.46 -2.60
N ARG A 62 -3.00 -10.43 -1.33
CA ARG A 62 -2.15 -9.32 -0.84
C ARG A 62 -0.76 -9.47 -1.45
N VAL A 63 -0.27 -8.43 -2.12
CA VAL A 63 1.05 -8.43 -2.75
C VAL A 63 2.06 -7.56 -2.00
N ALA A 64 1.59 -6.56 -1.25
CA ALA A 64 2.44 -5.75 -0.39
C ALA A 64 1.64 -5.21 0.80
N GLN A 65 2.35 -4.81 1.86
CA GLN A 65 1.80 -4.13 3.03
C GLN A 65 2.75 -3.05 3.49
N VAL A 66 2.23 -1.95 4.00
CA VAL A 66 3.03 -0.88 4.60
C VAL A 66 3.73 -1.41 5.84
N ASP A 67 5.04 -1.15 5.94
CA ASP A 67 5.86 -1.45 7.11
C ASP A 67 6.21 -0.14 7.85
N ARG A 68 5.46 0.18 8.90
CA ARG A 68 5.70 1.39 9.71
C ARG A 68 6.95 1.32 10.59
N SER A 69 7.59 0.17 10.68
CA SER A 69 8.88 0.04 11.37
C SER A 69 10.06 0.53 10.53
N ALA A 70 9.87 0.68 9.22
CA ALA A 70 10.88 1.14 8.27
C ALA A 70 11.04 2.68 8.30
N LEU A 71 11.38 3.23 9.47
CA LEU A 71 11.57 4.67 9.66
C LEU A 71 12.91 5.13 9.07
N PRO A 72 12.92 6.25 8.32
CA PRO A 72 14.17 6.89 7.93
C PRO A 72 14.99 7.36 9.14
N GLU A 73 16.31 7.42 9.00
CA GLU A 73 17.20 7.88 10.05
C GLU A 73 16.83 9.31 10.50
N GLY A 74 16.71 9.50 11.80
CA GLY A 74 16.41 10.80 12.42
C GLY A 74 14.94 11.20 12.34
N GLN A 75 14.05 10.27 11.98
CA GLN A 75 12.61 10.49 11.99
C GLN A 75 11.92 9.60 13.00
N THR A 76 10.77 10.07 13.49
CA THR A 76 9.89 9.33 14.39
C THR A 76 8.48 9.30 13.85
N ASP A 77 7.82 8.16 14.03
CA ASP A 77 6.39 8.05 13.80
C ASP A 77 5.65 8.68 14.99
N SER A 78 4.98 9.82 14.78
CA SER A 78 4.26 10.54 15.84
C SER A 78 2.96 9.84 16.27
N GLN A 79 2.49 8.86 15.50
CA GLN A 79 1.22 8.15 15.72
C GLN A 79 1.35 6.64 15.48
N PRO A 80 2.24 5.93 16.22
CA PRO A 80 2.57 4.54 15.89
C PRO A 80 1.40 3.55 16.05
N ASP A 81 0.41 3.89 16.85
CA ASP A 81 -0.76 3.05 17.12
C ASP A 81 -1.94 3.35 16.19
N ASP A 82 -1.82 4.35 15.30
CA ASP A 82 -2.88 4.74 14.37
C ASP A 82 -2.78 3.93 13.08
N LEU A 83 -3.30 2.70 13.12
CA LEU A 83 -3.26 1.76 12.02
C LEU A 83 -3.93 2.31 10.76
N GLY A 84 -3.27 2.09 9.62
CA GLY A 84 -3.71 2.59 8.33
C GLY A 84 -3.42 4.08 8.09
N ASN A 85 -2.77 4.78 9.01
CA ASN A 85 -2.40 6.19 8.83
C ASN A 85 -1.32 6.41 7.76
N TRP A 86 -0.55 5.39 7.45
CA TRP A 86 0.30 5.39 6.27
C TRP A 86 -0.40 4.62 5.15
N GLU A 87 -0.45 5.22 3.99
CA GLU A 87 -1.18 4.66 2.87
C GLU A 87 -0.37 4.70 1.58
N THR A 88 -0.76 3.90 0.60
CA THR A 88 -0.16 3.91 -0.73
C THR A 88 -1.16 4.47 -1.73
N SER A 89 -0.68 5.24 -2.71
CA SER A 89 -1.55 5.81 -3.72
C SER A 89 -0.89 5.92 -5.09
N GLY A 90 -1.70 6.12 -6.12
CA GLY A 90 -1.24 6.41 -7.47
C GLY A 90 -0.45 5.26 -8.10
N ILE A 91 -0.89 4.02 -7.93
CA ILE A 91 -0.23 2.86 -8.54
C ILE A 91 -0.40 2.88 -10.06
N LEU A 92 0.67 2.53 -10.79
CA LEU A 92 0.71 2.50 -12.25
C LEU A 92 1.64 1.40 -12.72
N ASP A 93 1.20 0.57 -13.67
CA ASP A 93 2.05 -0.38 -14.38
C ASP A 93 3.04 0.39 -15.28
N VAL A 94 4.31 0.24 -15.00
CA VAL A 94 5.40 0.86 -15.75
C VAL A 94 6.33 -0.16 -16.41
N SER A 95 5.90 -1.41 -16.50
CA SER A 95 6.68 -2.53 -17.03
C SER A 95 7.26 -2.22 -18.41
N ASP A 96 6.46 -1.62 -19.30
CA ASP A 96 6.88 -1.25 -20.66
C ASP A 96 8.06 -0.29 -20.68
N LEU A 97 8.16 0.64 -19.71
CA LEU A 97 9.27 1.59 -19.62
C LEU A 97 10.61 0.89 -19.32
N PHE A 98 10.54 -0.31 -18.78
CA PHE A 98 11.70 -1.14 -18.44
C PHE A 98 11.90 -2.29 -19.42
N GLY A 99 11.06 -2.41 -20.46
CA GLY A 99 11.11 -3.52 -21.42
C GLY A 99 10.70 -4.87 -20.81
N GLU A 100 9.89 -4.83 -19.77
CA GLU A 100 9.37 -6.00 -19.06
C GLU A 100 7.95 -6.33 -19.52
N ALA A 101 7.48 -7.54 -19.22
CA ALA A 101 6.10 -7.92 -19.49
C ALA A 101 5.14 -7.13 -18.59
N SER A 102 3.99 -6.73 -19.14
CA SER A 102 2.96 -6.01 -18.38
C SER A 102 2.60 -6.74 -17.08
N GLY A 103 2.42 -5.99 -16.01
CA GLY A 103 2.14 -6.50 -14.67
C GLY A 103 3.36 -6.98 -13.91
N THR A 104 4.58 -6.68 -14.38
CA THR A 104 5.83 -7.05 -13.70
C THR A 104 6.32 -5.96 -12.75
N ARG A 105 6.19 -4.68 -13.15
CA ARG A 105 6.73 -3.55 -12.38
C ARG A 105 5.71 -2.42 -12.28
N PHE A 106 5.46 -2.01 -11.05
CA PHE A 106 4.56 -0.91 -10.74
C PHE A 106 5.30 0.18 -9.99
N ILE A 107 4.95 1.44 -10.25
CA ILE A 107 5.37 2.59 -9.47
C ILE A 107 4.19 3.10 -8.64
N PHE A 108 4.45 3.55 -7.42
CA PHE A 108 3.42 4.12 -6.54
C PHE A 108 4.04 5.07 -5.50
N GLY A 109 3.22 5.93 -4.90
CA GLY A 109 3.58 6.75 -3.76
C GLY A 109 3.19 6.10 -2.44
N THR A 110 3.97 6.33 -1.39
CA THR A 110 3.58 6.08 0.00
C THR A 110 3.42 7.43 0.68
N GLN A 111 2.31 7.65 1.36
CA GLN A 111 2.03 8.82 2.18
C GLN A 111 2.20 8.42 3.65
N ALA A 112 3.22 8.98 4.30
CA ALA A 112 3.57 8.69 5.69
C ALA A 112 3.14 9.85 6.58
N HIS A 113 1.82 9.96 6.82
CA HIS A 113 1.18 11.12 7.43
C HIS A 113 1.71 11.51 8.82
N SER A 114 2.28 10.57 9.55
CA SER A 114 2.82 10.81 10.91
C SER A 114 4.33 11.06 10.95
N LEU A 115 5.00 11.16 9.79
CA LEU A 115 6.39 11.59 9.71
C LEU A 115 6.46 13.09 9.45
N GLU A 116 6.75 13.84 10.50
CA GLU A 116 6.72 15.31 10.47
C GLU A 116 8.01 15.95 10.99
N ASP A 117 8.93 15.17 11.56
CA ASP A 117 10.19 15.63 12.16
C ASP A 117 11.41 15.47 11.24
N GLY A 118 12.59 15.73 11.76
CA GLY A 118 13.86 15.60 11.05
C GLY A 118 13.88 16.39 9.75
N ILE A 119 14.30 15.76 8.67
CA ILE A 119 14.41 16.40 7.35
C ILE A 119 13.06 16.94 6.82
N ILE A 120 11.95 16.38 7.24
CA ILE A 120 10.61 16.83 6.86
C ILE A 120 10.36 18.23 7.43
N ALA A 121 10.60 18.39 8.74
CA ALA A 121 10.48 19.67 9.41
C ALA A 121 11.51 20.70 8.89
N ASP A 122 12.76 20.28 8.70
CA ASP A 122 13.85 21.14 8.22
C ASP A 122 13.57 21.66 6.82
N ALA A 123 12.88 20.89 6.00
CA ALA A 123 12.48 21.28 4.62
C ALA A 123 11.10 21.96 4.56
N GLU A 124 10.46 22.24 5.70
CA GLU A 124 9.12 22.85 5.79
C GLU A 124 8.05 22.07 5.02
N LEU A 125 8.19 20.72 4.96
CA LEU A 125 7.22 19.83 4.33
C LEU A 125 6.11 19.44 5.34
N VAL A 126 4.93 19.11 4.81
CA VAL A 126 3.76 18.79 5.64
C VAL A 126 3.90 17.41 6.29
N GLN A 127 4.44 16.44 5.54
CA GLN A 127 4.56 15.06 5.96
C GLN A 127 5.59 14.31 5.13
N GLY A 128 5.99 13.13 5.61
CA GLY A 128 6.85 12.23 4.87
C GLY A 128 6.14 11.54 3.70
N GLY A 129 6.94 11.03 2.79
CA GLY A 129 6.46 10.23 1.67
C GLY A 129 7.61 9.61 0.90
N GLN A 130 7.28 8.60 0.12
CA GLN A 130 8.24 7.88 -0.70
C GLN A 130 7.64 7.45 -2.03
N LEU A 131 8.40 7.60 -3.11
CA LEU A 131 8.12 6.94 -4.36
C LEU A 131 8.79 5.57 -4.35
N ALA A 132 8.04 4.52 -4.65
CA ALA A 132 8.51 3.15 -4.58
C ALA A 132 8.14 2.35 -5.83
N PHE A 133 8.83 1.22 -6.02
CA PHE A 133 8.49 0.22 -7.02
C PHE A 133 8.04 -1.07 -6.33
N LEU A 134 6.99 -1.67 -6.87
CA LEU A 134 6.60 -3.04 -6.61
C LEU A 134 6.98 -3.88 -7.83
N THR A 135 7.69 -4.99 -7.61
CA THR A 135 8.00 -5.95 -8.68
C THR A 135 7.32 -7.26 -8.33
N THR A 136 6.52 -7.77 -9.24
CA THR A 136 5.92 -9.10 -9.13
C THR A 136 6.84 -10.14 -9.77
N GLU A 137 6.99 -11.31 -9.13
CA GLU A 137 7.70 -12.40 -9.77
C GLU A 137 6.84 -12.99 -10.88
N THR A 138 7.38 -13.00 -12.11
CA THR A 138 6.75 -13.77 -13.19
C THR A 138 7.02 -15.25 -12.89
N THR A 139 6.01 -15.96 -12.42
CA THR A 139 6.11 -17.43 -12.37
C THR A 139 6.17 -17.93 -13.80
N ILE A 140 7.36 -18.41 -14.22
CA ILE A 140 7.62 -19.03 -15.52
C ILE A 140 6.98 -20.42 -15.56
#